data_128d8862d80917037d6bca765c4d1917
#
_entry.id   128d8862d80917037d6bca765c4d1917
#
_cell.length_a   1.000
_cell.length_b   1.000
_cell.length_c   1.000
_cell.angle_alpha   90.00
_cell.angle_beta   90.00
_cell.angle_gamma   90.00
#
_symmetry.space_group_name_H-M   'P 1'
#
loop_
_entity.id
_entity.type
_entity.pdbx_description
1 polymer ?
#
loop_
_entity_poly.entity_id
_entity_poly.type
_entity_poly.pdbx_seq_one_letter_code
_entity_poly.pdbx_strand_id
1 'polypeptide(L)' 'MSSKNNSNKTSVDNVWQYAQLRMMVYANLLAACTDDELREKTKREQRYRGWTQERSYYLQALRDECERRGI' A
#
# COMPACT_ATOMS: atom_id res chain seq x y z
N MET A 1 -10.93 -12.33 30.53
CA MET A 1 -12.01 -11.87 29.80
C MET A 1 -11.65 -11.10 28.60
N SER A 2 -10.91 -10.12 28.77
CA SER A 2 -10.54 -9.34 27.61
C SER A 2 -9.74 -10.16 26.62
N SER A 3 -9.04 -11.18 27.06
CA SER A 3 -8.23 -11.97 26.15
C SER A 3 -9.06 -12.71 25.13
N LYS A 4 -10.26 -13.12 25.49
CA LYS A 4 -11.10 -13.81 24.52
C LYS A 4 -11.58 -12.89 23.44
N ASN A 5 -12.02 -11.73 23.83
CA ASN A 5 -12.44 -10.75 22.86
C ASN A 5 -11.27 -10.35 21.98
N ASN A 6 -10.12 -10.28 22.59
CA ASN A 6 -8.92 -9.89 21.85
C ASN A 6 -8.56 -10.88 20.77
N SER A 7 -8.77 -12.18 21.01
CA SER A 7 -8.37 -13.11 19.98
C SER A 7 -9.22 -12.97 18.72
N ASN A 8 -10.53 -12.77 18.88
CA ASN A 8 -11.35 -12.55 17.69
C ASN A 8 -11.02 -11.25 16.99
N LYS A 9 -10.86 -10.21 17.79
CA LYS A 9 -10.47 -8.94 17.19
C LYS A 9 -9.10 -8.99 16.59
N THR A 10 -8.23 -9.76 17.20
CA THR A 10 -6.84 -9.83 16.75
C THR A 10 -6.73 -10.31 15.33
N SER A 11 -7.55 -11.28 14.93
CA SER A 11 -7.54 -11.74 13.55
C SER A 11 -7.82 -10.61 12.57
N VAL A 12 -8.89 -9.88 12.81
CA VAL A 12 -9.27 -8.78 11.94
C VAL A 12 -8.24 -7.67 12.02
N ASP A 13 -7.82 -7.35 13.25
CA ASP A 13 -6.85 -6.29 13.45
C ASP A 13 -5.51 -6.62 12.83
N ASN A 14 -5.10 -7.88 12.85
CA ASN A 14 -3.83 -8.27 12.25
C ASN A 14 -3.85 -8.08 10.74
N VAL A 15 -4.95 -8.42 10.10
CA VAL A 15 -5.07 -8.20 8.66
C VAL A 15 -4.99 -6.72 8.36
N TRP A 16 -5.70 -5.91 9.12
CA TRP A 16 -5.70 -4.48 8.96
C TRP A 16 -4.32 -3.89 9.20
N GLN A 17 -3.67 -4.32 10.28
CA GLN A 17 -2.34 -3.83 10.61
C GLN A 17 -1.31 -4.25 9.57
N TYR A 18 -1.44 -5.46 9.05
CA TYR A 18 -0.53 -5.92 8.01
C TYR A 18 -0.66 -5.05 6.78
N ALA A 19 -1.88 -4.77 6.36
CA ALA A 19 -2.12 -3.91 5.20
C ALA A 19 -1.51 -2.52 5.41
N GLN A 20 -1.73 -1.96 6.60
CA GLN A 20 -1.18 -0.65 6.93
C GLN A 20 0.35 -0.65 6.86
N LEU A 21 0.97 -1.68 7.42
CA LEU A 21 2.42 -1.77 7.40
C LEU A 21 2.97 -1.86 5.98
N ARG A 22 2.34 -2.70 5.14
CA ARG A 22 2.81 -2.85 3.77
C ARG A 22 2.65 -1.54 3.00
N MET A 23 1.53 -0.86 3.20
CA MET A 23 1.31 0.41 2.54
C MET A 23 2.31 1.46 3.01
N MET A 24 2.65 1.47 4.30
CA MET A 24 3.66 2.38 4.83
C MET A 24 5.03 2.12 4.23
N VAL A 25 5.41 0.85 4.09
CA VAL A 25 6.68 0.51 3.48
C VAL A 25 6.73 1.04 2.06
N TYR A 26 5.68 0.79 1.28
CA TYR A 26 5.65 1.28 -0.08
C TYR A 26 5.60 2.81 -0.14
N ALA A 27 4.85 3.43 0.76
CA ALA A 27 4.78 4.89 0.80
C ALA A 27 6.17 5.50 1.04
N ASN A 28 6.94 4.90 1.96
CA ASN A 28 8.28 5.38 2.25
C ASN A 28 9.21 5.20 1.05
N LEU A 29 9.12 4.05 0.38
CA LEU A 29 9.93 3.80 -0.80
C LEU A 29 9.59 4.78 -1.92
N LEU A 30 8.29 5.03 -2.12
CA LEU A 30 7.84 5.91 -3.18
C LEU A 30 8.12 7.37 -2.87
N ALA A 31 8.12 7.73 -1.58
CA ALA A 31 8.44 9.11 -1.20
C ALA A 31 9.87 9.49 -1.57
N ALA A 32 10.76 8.51 -1.70
CA ALA A 32 12.14 8.75 -2.10
C ALA A 32 12.30 8.85 -3.61
N CYS A 33 11.26 8.57 -4.39
CA CYS A 33 11.33 8.63 -5.84
C CYS A 33 11.13 10.05 -6.33
N THR A 34 11.71 10.35 -7.48
CA THR A 34 11.43 11.62 -8.16
C THR A 34 10.05 11.54 -8.83
N ASP A 35 9.54 12.69 -9.24
CA ASP A 35 8.29 12.73 -9.97
C ASP A 35 8.36 11.90 -11.25
N ASP A 36 9.47 11.99 -11.96
CA ASP A 36 9.64 11.22 -13.19
C ASP A 36 9.64 9.73 -12.92
N GLU A 37 10.28 9.31 -11.84
CA GLU A 37 10.26 7.91 -11.46
C GLU A 37 8.87 7.44 -11.12
N LEU A 38 8.08 8.27 -10.45
CA LEU A 38 6.70 7.93 -10.14
C LEU A 38 5.86 7.81 -11.39
N ARG A 39 6.05 8.70 -12.35
CA ARG A 39 5.34 8.63 -13.62
C ARG A 39 5.68 7.35 -14.36
N GLU A 40 6.95 6.98 -14.37
CA GLU A 40 7.37 5.74 -15.01
C GLU A 40 6.76 4.52 -14.32
N LYS A 41 6.74 4.52 -13.00
CA LYS A 41 6.12 3.41 -12.26
C LYS A 41 4.64 3.31 -12.58
N THR A 42 3.96 4.44 -12.68
CA THR A 42 2.53 4.46 -13.00
C THR A 42 2.29 3.89 -14.40
N LYS A 43 3.09 4.28 -15.37
CA LYS A 43 2.96 3.75 -16.72
C LYS A 43 3.16 2.24 -16.75
N ARG A 44 4.17 1.76 -16.01
CA ARG A 44 4.45 0.34 -15.97
C ARG A 44 3.27 -0.42 -15.38
N GLU A 45 2.68 0.11 -14.32
CA GLU A 45 1.56 -0.55 -13.68
C GLU A 45 0.32 -0.59 -14.56
N GLN A 46 0.15 0.40 -15.42
CA GLN A 46 -0.98 0.40 -16.34
C GLN A 46 -0.92 -0.72 -17.35
N ARG A 47 0.27 -1.22 -17.65
CA ARG A 47 0.44 -2.32 -18.58
C ARG A 47 0.29 -3.68 -17.93
N TYR A 48 0.37 -3.72 -16.63
CA TYR A 48 0.37 -4.97 -15.90
C TYR A 48 -1.06 -5.42 -15.66
N ARG A 49 -1.32 -6.70 -15.91
CA ARG A 49 -2.70 -7.20 -15.85
C ARG A 49 -2.97 -8.10 -14.65
N GLY A 50 -1.94 -8.53 -13.97
CA GLY A 50 -2.12 -9.40 -12.82
C GLY A 50 -2.63 -8.65 -11.61
N TRP A 51 -3.26 -9.37 -10.69
CA TRP A 51 -3.70 -8.80 -9.44
C TRP A 51 -3.29 -9.70 -8.30
N THR A 52 -2.72 -9.12 -7.26
CA THR A 52 -2.45 -9.79 -6.00
C THR A 52 -2.76 -8.82 -4.87
N GLN A 53 -2.92 -9.36 -3.68
CA GLN A 53 -3.16 -8.54 -2.50
C GLN A 53 -2.00 -7.57 -2.29
N GLU A 54 -0.79 -8.07 -2.40
CA GLU A 54 0.40 -7.25 -2.20
C GLU A 54 0.47 -6.12 -3.23
N ARG A 55 0.13 -6.43 -4.46
CA ARG A 55 0.13 -5.43 -5.52
C ARG A 55 -0.89 -4.33 -5.26
N SER A 56 -2.03 -4.68 -4.67
CA SER A 56 -3.03 -3.67 -4.37
C SER A 56 -2.52 -2.68 -3.32
N TYR A 57 -1.75 -3.14 -2.35
CA TYR A 57 -1.13 -2.25 -1.37
C TYR A 57 -0.17 -1.28 -2.06
N TYR A 58 0.64 -1.80 -2.96
CA TYR A 58 1.60 -0.99 -3.69
C TYR A 58 0.89 0.05 -4.55
N LEU A 59 -0.15 -0.35 -5.26
CA LEU A 59 -0.89 0.57 -6.13
C LEU A 59 -1.57 1.67 -5.35
N GLN A 60 -2.10 1.34 -4.18
CA GLN A 60 -2.72 2.36 -3.35
C GLN A 60 -1.69 3.37 -2.88
N ALA A 61 -0.52 2.90 -2.45
CA ALA A 61 0.55 3.80 -2.02
C ALA A 61 1.03 4.67 -3.18
N LEU A 62 1.15 4.09 -4.36
CA LEU A 62 1.58 4.83 -5.54
C LEU A 62 0.58 5.93 -5.89
N ARG A 63 -0.70 5.60 -5.88
CA ARG A 63 -1.74 6.59 -6.14
C ARG A 63 -1.70 7.71 -5.12
N ASP A 64 -1.59 7.35 -3.84
CA ASP A 64 -1.58 8.35 -2.77
C ASP A 64 -0.40 9.29 -2.91
N GLU A 65 0.77 8.77 -3.28
CA GLU A 65 1.95 9.60 -3.43
C GLU A 65 1.78 10.56 -4.61
N CYS A 66 1.27 10.06 -5.72
CA CYS A 66 1.04 10.90 -6.89
C CYS A 66 0.02 12.00 -6.59
N GLU A 67 -1.05 11.66 -5.89
CA GLU A 67 -2.07 12.65 -5.52
C GLU A 67 -1.50 13.70 -4.60
N ARG A 68 -0.68 13.28 -3.63
CA ARG A 68 -0.08 14.20 -2.70
C ARG A 68 0.82 15.21 -3.40
N ARG A 69 1.47 14.78 -4.48
CA ARG A 69 2.35 15.67 -5.25
C ARG A 69 1.64 16.42 -6.36
N GLY A 70 0.41 16.04 -6.67
CA GLY A 70 -0.33 16.66 -7.75
C GLY A 70 0.11 16.25 -9.14
N ILE A 71 0.58 15.03 -9.26
CA ILE A 71 1.02 14.54 -10.57
C ILE A 71 0.21 13.35 -11.06
#